data_e1587320f0551c9396bf7a27a3ec3e46
#
_entry.id   e1587320f0551c9396bf7a27a3ec3e46
#
_cell.length_a   1.000
_cell.length_b   1.000
_cell.length_c   1.000
_cell.angle_alpha   90.00
_cell.angle_beta   90.00
_cell.angle_gamma   90.00
#
_symmetry.space_group_name_H-M   'P 1'
#
loop_
_entity.id
_entity.type
_entity.pdbx_description
1 polymer ?
#
loop_
_entity_poly.entity_id
_entity_poly.type
_entity_poly.pdbx_seq_one_letter_code
_entity_poly.pdbx_strand_id
1 'polypeptide(L)'
;MRRTIFAVALCVFGSGAVSANDPRPIVDAHIHYSHDTWSVVPPPEAIKVLRQAGVKKAFVSSSSDDGTQMLLKAAPDLIVPVLRPYRRRGEIGTWVRDPTIVPHVEGRLKANTYAGIGEFHVFGADADLPVMRRLVELAKERKIFLHAHSDADAVERIFKQDPEARVLWAHSGFDQPDNVRALLAKHKMLWADLAFRNDYAHGGKLEAPWRQLMLDYPERFMVGTDTPSPERWYYVVEHANFSRKWLADLPADVADNIAFRNAERLAAWALGQ
;
A
#
# COMPACT_ATOMS: atom_id res chain seq x y z
N MET A 1 42.10 21.28 45.05
CA MET A 1 41.99 20.65 43.72
C MET A 1 40.95 19.52 43.79
N ARG A 2 39.74 19.76 43.30
CA ARG A 2 38.68 18.76 43.23
C ARG A 2 38.60 18.23 41.77
N ARG A 3 38.86 16.95 41.58
CA ARG A 3 38.73 16.28 40.27
C ARG A 3 37.28 15.81 40.09
N THR A 4 36.60 16.39 39.11
CA THR A 4 35.26 16.00 38.68
C THR A 4 35.43 14.84 37.67
N ILE A 5 34.85 13.68 38.00
CA ILE A 5 34.83 12.52 37.09
C ILE A 5 33.52 12.62 36.33
N PHE A 6 33.59 12.76 35.00
CA PHE A 6 32.44 12.63 34.12
C PHE A 6 32.22 11.14 33.78
N ALA A 7 31.08 10.61 34.19
CA ALA A 7 30.63 9.29 33.77
C ALA A 7 29.93 9.40 32.40
N VAL A 8 30.52 8.80 31.39
CA VAL A 8 29.87 8.63 30.05
C VAL A 8 28.96 7.45 30.12
N ALA A 9 27.66 7.67 30.04
CA ALA A 9 26.67 6.61 29.89
C ALA A 9 26.65 6.12 28.44
N LEU A 10 27.13 4.89 28.24
CA LEU A 10 27.10 4.18 26.94
C LEU A 10 25.68 3.62 26.73
N CYS A 11 24.85 4.28 25.92
CA CYS A 11 23.57 3.71 25.49
C CYS A 11 23.84 2.58 24.49
N VAL A 12 23.74 1.35 24.95
CA VAL A 12 23.74 0.17 24.09
C VAL A 12 22.38 0.06 23.44
N PHE A 13 22.27 0.45 22.15
CA PHE A 13 21.12 0.11 21.33
C PHE A 13 21.16 -1.39 21.08
N GLY A 14 20.33 -2.12 21.81
CA GLY A 14 20.10 -3.54 21.57
C GLY A 14 19.43 -3.74 20.21
N SER A 15 20.21 -4.10 19.19
CA SER A 15 19.70 -4.71 17.97
C SER A 15 19.07 -6.04 18.36
N GLY A 16 17.74 -6.08 18.49
CA GLY A 16 17.03 -7.35 18.67
C GLY A 16 17.36 -8.25 17.50
N ALA A 17 18.13 -9.31 17.75
CA ALA A 17 18.39 -10.35 16.78
C ALA A 17 17.04 -11.01 16.45
N VAL A 18 16.56 -10.85 15.22
CA VAL A 18 15.42 -11.61 14.68
C VAL A 18 15.82 -13.08 14.77
N SER A 19 15.03 -13.87 15.51
CA SER A 19 15.23 -15.31 15.61
C SER A 19 15.15 -15.91 14.20
N ALA A 20 16.09 -16.82 13.86
CA ALA A 20 16.14 -17.48 12.55
C ALA A 20 14.88 -18.34 12.23
N ASN A 21 13.92 -18.43 13.15
CA ASN A 21 12.68 -19.17 13.03
C ASN A 21 11.43 -18.31 12.81
N ASP A 22 11.51 -16.98 12.91
CA ASP A 22 10.32 -16.13 12.65
C ASP A 22 10.13 -15.92 11.14
N PRO A 23 8.91 -16.07 10.63
CA PRO A 23 8.65 -15.84 9.21
C PRO A 23 8.94 -14.38 8.87
N ARG A 24 9.53 -14.13 7.67
CA ARG A 24 9.79 -12.78 7.18
C ARG A 24 8.55 -11.89 7.39
N PRO A 25 8.67 -10.73 8.06
CA PRO A 25 7.55 -9.82 8.24
C PRO A 25 7.06 -9.29 6.89
N ILE A 26 5.79 -8.96 6.80
CA ILE A 26 5.18 -8.37 5.59
C ILE A 26 4.50 -7.06 6.00
N VAL A 27 4.67 -6.02 5.20
CA VAL A 27 3.75 -4.90 5.14
C VAL A 27 2.85 -5.10 3.94
N ASP A 28 1.56 -5.30 4.20
CA ASP A 28 0.56 -5.47 3.16
C ASP A 28 0.10 -4.11 2.65
N ALA A 29 0.48 -3.77 1.43
CA ALA A 29 0.22 -2.45 0.85
C ALA A 29 -1.17 -2.33 0.19
N HIS A 30 -2.03 -3.39 0.28
CA HIS A 30 -3.31 -3.41 -0.42
C HIS A 30 -4.36 -4.26 0.30
N ILE A 31 -5.12 -3.65 1.20
CA ILE A 31 -6.21 -4.29 1.95
C ILE A 31 -7.48 -3.45 1.84
N HIS A 32 -8.62 -4.13 1.67
CA HIS A 32 -9.96 -3.54 1.76
C HIS A 32 -10.75 -4.15 2.91
N TYR A 33 -11.47 -3.30 3.62
CA TYR A 33 -12.40 -3.72 4.66
C TYR A 33 -13.74 -2.99 4.47
N SER A 34 -14.44 -3.34 3.39
CA SER A 34 -15.68 -2.69 2.97
C SER A 34 -16.90 -3.22 3.74
N HIS A 35 -18.02 -2.51 3.67
CA HIS A 35 -19.21 -2.75 4.49
C HIS A 35 -19.82 -4.16 4.38
N ASP A 36 -19.63 -4.84 3.25
CA ASP A 36 -20.07 -6.22 3.05
C ASP A 36 -19.22 -7.24 3.85
N THR A 37 -18.03 -6.84 4.28
CA THR A 37 -17.13 -7.67 5.09
C THR A 37 -17.44 -7.60 6.59
N TRP A 38 -17.99 -6.48 7.08
CA TRP A 38 -18.05 -6.18 8.51
C TRP A 38 -18.81 -7.21 9.36
N SER A 39 -19.90 -7.77 8.82
CA SER A 39 -20.68 -8.80 9.51
C SER A 39 -20.11 -10.21 9.38
N VAL A 40 -19.30 -10.46 8.34
CA VAL A 40 -18.71 -11.78 8.04
C VAL A 40 -17.37 -11.94 8.75
N VAL A 41 -16.55 -10.90 8.73
CA VAL A 41 -15.24 -10.84 9.40
C VAL A 41 -15.22 -9.58 10.29
N PRO A 42 -15.72 -9.64 11.52
CA PRO A 42 -15.74 -8.48 12.44
C PRO A 42 -14.33 -7.94 12.70
N PRO A 43 -14.16 -6.65 13.10
CA PRO A 43 -12.84 -6.03 13.27
C PRO A 43 -11.86 -6.84 14.13
N PRO A 44 -12.24 -7.45 15.27
CA PRO A 44 -11.30 -8.27 16.04
C PRO A 44 -10.78 -9.48 15.25
N GLU A 45 -11.64 -10.11 14.44
CA GLU A 45 -11.24 -11.26 13.61
C GLU A 45 -10.35 -10.81 12.44
N ALA A 46 -10.67 -9.69 11.78
CA ALA A 46 -9.84 -9.12 10.74
C ALA A 46 -8.41 -8.82 11.27
N ILE A 47 -8.30 -8.20 12.44
CA ILE A 47 -7.00 -7.93 13.08
C ILE A 47 -6.29 -9.24 13.44
N LYS A 48 -6.99 -10.23 13.95
CA LYS A 48 -6.42 -11.55 14.26
C LYS A 48 -5.86 -12.21 12.99
N VAL A 49 -6.60 -12.19 11.88
CA VAL A 49 -6.16 -12.74 10.58
C VAL A 49 -4.87 -12.04 10.10
N LEU A 50 -4.81 -10.70 10.14
CA LEU A 50 -3.61 -9.96 9.76
C LEU A 50 -2.40 -10.33 10.63
N ARG A 51 -2.59 -10.43 11.95
CA ARG A 51 -1.51 -10.83 12.87
C ARG A 51 -1.08 -12.29 12.64
N GLN A 52 -2.00 -13.21 12.41
CA GLN A 52 -1.69 -14.61 12.05
C GLN A 52 -0.93 -14.71 10.74
N ALA A 53 -1.23 -13.84 9.78
CA ALA A 53 -0.48 -13.72 8.54
C ALA A 53 0.94 -13.16 8.71
N GLY A 54 1.32 -12.71 9.92
CA GLY A 54 2.60 -12.06 10.17
C GLY A 54 2.70 -10.70 9.48
N VAL A 55 1.55 -10.03 9.29
CA VAL A 55 1.48 -8.67 8.77
C VAL A 55 1.89 -7.70 9.87
N LYS A 56 2.92 -6.91 9.60
CA LYS A 56 3.48 -5.90 10.50
C LYS A 56 2.72 -4.58 10.41
N LYS A 57 2.31 -4.20 9.19
CA LYS A 57 1.42 -3.08 8.89
C LYS A 57 0.56 -3.42 7.67
N ALA A 58 -0.64 -2.87 7.61
CA ALA A 58 -1.57 -3.03 6.49
C ALA A 58 -2.06 -1.66 6.02
N PHE A 59 -1.91 -1.35 4.73
CA PHE A 59 -2.52 -0.20 4.10
C PHE A 59 -3.97 -0.54 3.82
N VAL A 60 -4.88 0.11 4.52
CA VAL A 60 -6.31 -0.21 4.44
C VAL A 60 -7.08 0.93 3.80
N SER A 61 -7.79 0.62 2.72
CA SER A 61 -8.72 1.51 2.05
C SER A 61 -10.08 0.84 1.89
N SER A 62 -11.16 1.48 2.28
CA SER A 62 -12.47 0.84 2.40
C SER A 62 -13.60 1.65 1.77
N SER A 63 -14.62 0.97 1.26
CA SER A 63 -15.90 1.55 0.86
C SER A 63 -16.98 1.07 1.85
N SER A 64 -17.49 1.92 2.72
CA SER A 64 -17.03 3.30 3.00
C SER A 64 -15.72 3.30 3.81
N ASP A 65 -15.12 4.49 3.93
CA ASP A 65 -13.94 4.74 4.78
C ASP A 65 -14.17 4.37 6.26
N ASP A 66 -15.40 4.24 6.70
CA ASP A 66 -15.71 3.83 8.06
C ASP A 66 -15.08 2.47 8.42
N GLY A 67 -14.95 1.56 7.44
CA GLY A 67 -14.23 0.30 7.61
C GLY A 67 -12.75 0.50 7.93
N THR A 68 -12.09 1.42 7.23
CA THR A 68 -10.70 1.80 7.52
C THR A 68 -10.57 2.34 8.95
N GLN A 69 -11.49 3.23 9.35
CA GLN A 69 -11.47 3.83 10.70
C GLN A 69 -11.79 2.82 11.79
N MET A 70 -12.67 1.83 11.54
CA MET A 70 -12.93 0.73 12.49
C MET A 70 -11.68 -0.10 12.75
N LEU A 71 -10.94 -0.49 11.70
CA LEU A 71 -9.71 -1.26 11.87
C LEU A 71 -8.59 -0.42 12.51
N LEU A 72 -8.46 0.86 12.11
CA LEU A 72 -7.48 1.78 12.71
C LEU A 72 -7.73 1.94 14.22
N LYS A 73 -8.98 2.12 14.64
CA LYS A 73 -9.34 2.20 16.05
C LYS A 73 -9.05 0.91 16.81
N ALA A 74 -9.25 -0.25 16.16
CA ALA A 74 -9.02 -1.56 16.78
C ALA A 74 -7.53 -1.90 16.94
N ALA A 75 -6.68 -1.45 16.00
CA ALA A 75 -5.24 -1.75 15.98
C ALA A 75 -4.44 -0.61 15.33
N PRO A 76 -4.25 0.53 16.03
CA PRO A 76 -3.55 1.70 15.49
C PRO A 76 -2.05 1.42 15.20
N ASP A 77 -1.48 0.41 15.85
CA ASP A 77 -0.12 -0.07 15.60
C ASP A 77 0.02 -0.84 14.29
N LEU A 78 -1.07 -1.41 13.78
CA LEU A 78 -1.09 -2.28 12.60
C LEU A 78 -1.58 -1.57 11.33
N ILE A 79 -2.54 -0.66 11.45
CA ILE A 79 -3.25 -0.09 10.30
C ILE A 79 -2.63 1.23 9.84
N VAL A 80 -2.36 1.32 8.54
CA VAL A 80 -2.01 2.55 7.82
C VAL A 80 -3.25 2.97 7.03
N PRO A 81 -3.94 4.05 7.42
CA PRO A 81 -5.19 4.44 6.79
C PRO A 81 -4.95 5.08 5.43
N VAL A 82 -5.68 4.62 4.42
CA VAL A 82 -5.74 5.16 3.06
C VAL A 82 -7.19 5.49 2.74
N LEU A 83 -7.45 6.71 2.27
CA LEU A 83 -8.80 7.20 2.02
C LEU A 83 -9.28 6.79 0.63
N ARG A 84 -10.15 5.79 0.54
CA ARG A 84 -10.85 5.47 -0.70
C ARG A 84 -11.89 6.56 -1.01
N PRO A 85 -11.94 7.12 -2.23
CA PRO A 85 -12.86 8.23 -2.53
C PRO A 85 -14.34 7.80 -2.59
N TYR A 86 -14.62 6.49 -2.68
CA TYR A 86 -15.98 5.97 -2.78
C TYR A 86 -16.70 5.96 -1.43
N ARG A 87 -17.93 6.44 -1.39
CA ARG A 87 -18.80 6.36 -0.22
C ARG A 87 -19.42 4.96 -0.07
N ARG A 88 -19.48 4.21 -1.19
CA ARG A 88 -20.01 2.84 -1.29
C ARG A 88 -19.46 2.14 -2.53
N ARG A 89 -19.50 0.81 -2.56
CA ARG A 89 -18.96 0.00 -3.68
C ARG A 89 -19.60 0.31 -5.04
N GLY A 90 -20.88 0.65 -5.08
CA GLY A 90 -21.58 0.98 -6.32
C GLY A 90 -21.08 2.23 -7.05
N GLU A 91 -20.20 3.02 -6.43
CA GLU A 91 -19.64 4.24 -7.03
C GLU A 91 -18.35 3.99 -7.82
N ILE A 92 -17.81 2.78 -7.81
CA ILE A 92 -16.49 2.43 -8.37
C ILE A 92 -16.31 2.85 -9.85
N GLY A 93 -17.37 2.77 -10.66
CA GLY A 93 -17.33 3.13 -12.09
C GLY A 93 -17.81 4.56 -12.40
N THR A 94 -18.29 5.32 -11.40
CA THR A 94 -18.94 6.61 -11.62
C THR A 94 -18.33 7.76 -10.83
N TRP A 95 -17.62 7.47 -9.76
CA TRP A 95 -17.11 8.44 -8.79
C TRP A 95 -16.36 9.61 -9.41
N VAL A 96 -15.53 9.36 -10.43
CA VAL A 96 -14.67 10.38 -11.04
C VAL A 96 -15.45 11.47 -11.79
N ARG A 97 -16.74 11.19 -12.10
CA ARG A 97 -17.68 12.12 -12.75
C ARG A 97 -18.67 12.76 -11.77
N ASP A 98 -18.64 12.36 -10.50
CA ASP A 98 -19.53 12.93 -9.47
C ASP A 98 -18.82 14.05 -8.69
N PRO A 99 -19.19 15.33 -8.90
CA PRO A 99 -18.54 16.45 -8.24
C PRO A 99 -18.71 16.44 -6.72
N THR A 100 -19.69 15.69 -6.19
CA THR A 100 -19.92 15.59 -4.74
C THR A 100 -18.87 14.74 -4.01
N ILE A 101 -18.03 14.02 -4.75
CA ILE A 101 -16.89 13.29 -4.19
C ILE A 101 -15.85 14.25 -3.60
N VAL A 102 -15.60 15.39 -4.24
CA VAL A 102 -14.59 16.34 -3.75
C VAL A 102 -14.89 16.80 -2.32
N PRO A 103 -16.07 17.39 -2.00
CA PRO A 103 -16.37 17.80 -0.63
C PRO A 103 -16.41 16.62 0.36
N HIS A 104 -16.77 15.41 -0.09
CA HIS A 104 -16.69 14.21 0.75
C HIS A 104 -15.23 13.91 1.15
N VAL A 105 -14.31 13.83 0.17
CA VAL A 105 -12.89 13.56 0.41
C VAL A 105 -12.27 14.66 1.27
N GLU A 106 -12.51 15.94 0.98
CA GLU A 106 -12.04 17.06 1.78
C GLU A 106 -12.52 16.99 3.23
N GLY A 107 -13.78 16.63 3.43
CA GLY A 107 -14.37 16.45 4.76
C GLY A 107 -13.67 15.32 5.55
N ARG A 108 -13.42 14.19 4.91
CA ARG A 108 -12.68 13.05 5.53
C ARG A 108 -11.25 13.44 5.85
N LEU A 109 -10.51 14.06 4.92
CA LEU A 109 -9.14 14.54 5.11
C LEU A 109 -9.01 15.62 6.20
N LYS A 110 -10.08 16.37 6.47
CA LYS A 110 -10.11 17.33 7.58
C LYS A 110 -10.34 16.66 8.94
N ALA A 111 -11.15 15.59 8.95
CA ALA A 111 -11.54 14.91 10.18
C ALA A 111 -10.51 13.87 10.67
N ASN A 112 -9.74 13.27 9.78
CA ASN A 112 -8.83 12.16 10.07
C ASN A 112 -7.48 12.34 9.38
N THR A 113 -6.46 11.60 9.84
CA THR A 113 -5.15 11.49 9.21
C THR A 113 -5.11 10.28 8.29
N TYR A 114 -4.56 10.46 7.08
CA TYR A 114 -4.38 9.40 6.10
C TYR A 114 -2.97 9.44 5.52
N ALA A 115 -2.45 8.28 5.14
CA ALA A 115 -1.19 8.17 4.41
C ALA A 115 -1.37 8.37 2.90
N GLY A 116 -2.57 8.14 2.36
CA GLY A 116 -2.84 8.24 0.93
C GLY A 116 -4.32 8.45 0.61
N ILE A 117 -4.60 8.75 -0.67
CA ILE A 117 -5.93 8.72 -1.28
C ILE A 117 -5.98 7.56 -2.28
N GLY A 118 -6.93 6.66 -2.16
CA GLY A 118 -7.13 5.46 -3.00
C GLY A 118 -7.52 4.25 -2.14
N GLU A 119 -7.53 3.06 -2.61
CA GLU A 119 -7.43 2.71 -4.03
C GLU A 119 -8.58 3.34 -4.83
N PHE A 120 -8.27 3.99 -5.92
CA PHE A 120 -9.28 4.50 -6.83
C PHE A 120 -9.11 3.91 -8.23
N HIS A 121 -10.25 3.67 -8.92
CA HIS A 121 -10.29 3.16 -10.29
C HIS A 121 -10.45 4.32 -11.26
N VAL A 122 -9.43 4.59 -12.07
CA VAL A 122 -9.46 5.59 -13.14
C VAL A 122 -8.59 5.14 -14.30
N PHE A 123 -9.07 5.32 -15.53
CA PHE A 123 -8.40 4.82 -16.73
C PHE A 123 -8.30 5.90 -17.80
N GLY A 124 -7.18 5.92 -18.51
CA GLY A 124 -6.93 6.81 -19.64
C GLY A 124 -7.27 8.28 -19.34
N ALA A 125 -8.01 8.92 -20.25
CA ALA A 125 -8.35 10.33 -20.16
C ALA A 125 -9.25 10.70 -18.98
N ASP A 126 -9.89 9.74 -18.31
CA ASP A 126 -10.69 10.03 -17.11
C ASP A 126 -9.81 10.55 -15.95
N ALA A 127 -8.51 10.27 -15.98
CA ALA A 127 -7.55 10.87 -15.05
C ALA A 127 -7.45 12.41 -15.18
N ASP A 128 -7.90 12.99 -16.30
CA ASP A 128 -7.91 14.44 -16.50
C ASP A 128 -9.22 15.11 -16.05
N LEU A 129 -10.21 14.34 -15.59
CA LEU A 129 -11.48 14.91 -15.12
C LEU A 129 -11.30 15.77 -13.86
N PRO A 130 -12.14 16.80 -13.65
CA PRO A 130 -11.98 17.76 -12.57
C PRO A 130 -11.89 17.12 -11.17
N VAL A 131 -12.67 16.06 -10.91
CA VAL A 131 -12.64 15.34 -9.63
C VAL A 131 -11.27 14.72 -9.40
N MET A 132 -10.71 14.00 -10.41
CA MET A 132 -9.38 13.38 -10.26
C MET A 132 -8.28 14.45 -10.11
N ARG A 133 -8.32 15.54 -10.90
CA ARG A 133 -7.37 16.64 -10.75
C ARG A 133 -7.37 17.20 -9.33
N ARG A 134 -8.58 17.39 -8.73
CA ARG A 134 -8.67 17.87 -7.35
C ARG A 134 -8.08 16.87 -6.34
N LEU A 135 -8.22 15.56 -6.57
CA LEU A 135 -7.60 14.54 -5.71
C LEU A 135 -6.07 14.57 -5.79
N VAL A 136 -5.51 14.79 -6.99
CA VAL A 136 -4.05 14.99 -7.15
C VAL A 136 -3.56 16.22 -6.38
N GLU A 137 -4.29 17.35 -6.49
CA GLU A 137 -3.99 18.57 -5.73
C GLU A 137 -4.06 18.32 -4.22
N LEU A 138 -5.11 17.66 -3.73
CA LEU A 138 -5.26 17.31 -2.32
C LEU A 138 -4.14 16.42 -1.80
N ALA A 139 -3.71 15.44 -2.59
CA ALA A 139 -2.59 14.58 -2.24
C ALA A 139 -1.29 15.40 -2.12
N LYS A 140 -1.04 16.33 -3.03
CA LYS A 140 0.08 17.25 -2.99
C LYS A 140 0.03 18.18 -1.76
N GLU A 141 -1.11 18.85 -1.53
CA GLU A 141 -1.33 19.77 -0.40
C GLU A 141 -1.09 19.08 0.95
N ARG A 142 -1.50 17.81 1.07
CA ARG A 142 -1.42 17.03 2.29
C ARG A 142 -0.12 16.23 2.42
N LYS A 143 0.70 16.17 1.37
CA LYS A 143 1.92 15.34 1.29
C LYS A 143 1.61 13.86 1.57
N ILE A 144 0.61 13.32 0.89
CA ILE A 144 0.18 11.91 0.97
C ILE A 144 0.26 11.26 -0.42
N PHE A 145 0.32 9.93 -0.47
CA PHE A 145 0.42 9.23 -1.76
C PHE A 145 -0.96 9.01 -2.42
N LEU A 146 -0.92 8.69 -3.70
CA LEU A 146 -2.07 8.24 -4.48
C LEU A 146 -1.97 6.73 -4.68
N HIS A 147 -3.02 5.97 -4.37
CA HIS A 147 -3.09 4.53 -4.64
C HIS A 147 -4.03 4.31 -5.83
N ALA A 148 -3.44 4.00 -6.99
CA ALA A 148 -4.13 4.06 -8.28
C ALA A 148 -4.35 2.67 -8.90
N HIS A 149 -5.59 2.23 -8.98
CA HIS A 149 -6.00 1.13 -9.86
C HIS A 149 -6.26 1.70 -11.26
N SER A 150 -5.24 1.67 -12.10
CA SER A 150 -5.21 2.46 -13.32
C SER A 150 -4.40 1.77 -14.40
N ASP A 151 -4.69 2.10 -15.66
CA ASP A 151 -3.78 1.79 -16.76
C ASP A 151 -2.57 2.74 -16.81
N ALA A 152 -1.61 2.41 -17.64
CA ALA A 152 -0.39 3.19 -17.81
C ALA A 152 -0.66 4.64 -18.27
N ASP A 153 -1.66 4.88 -19.12
CA ASP A 153 -2.01 6.23 -19.60
C ASP A 153 -2.55 7.11 -18.46
N ALA A 154 -3.41 6.56 -17.59
CA ALA A 154 -3.91 7.30 -16.43
C ALA A 154 -2.78 7.64 -15.44
N VAL A 155 -1.86 6.72 -15.18
CA VAL A 155 -0.66 6.97 -14.34
C VAL A 155 0.19 8.10 -14.94
N GLU A 156 0.43 8.08 -16.24
CA GLU A 156 1.15 9.14 -16.95
C GLU A 156 0.47 10.50 -16.82
N ARG A 157 -0.87 10.54 -16.88
CA ARG A 157 -1.65 11.77 -16.71
C ARG A 157 -1.59 12.31 -15.29
N ILE A 158 -1.57 11.45 -14.29
CA ILE A 158 -1.34 11.84 -12.88
C ILE A 158 0.01 12.53 -12.74
N PHE A 159 1.09 11.94 -13.28
CA PHE A 159 2.42 12.57 -13.24
C PHE A 159 2.55 13.83 -14.10
N LYS A 160 1.74 14.00 -15.14
CA LYS A 160 1.66 15.28 -15.88
C LYS A 160 1.01 16.40 -15.05
N GLN A 161 0.07 16.06 -14.17
CA GLN A 161 -0.58 17.02 -13.27
C GLN A 161 0.32 17.40 -12.09
N ASP A 162 1.03 16.42 -11.52
CA ASP A 162 2.03 16.64 -10.48
C ASP A 162 3.25 15.71 -10.70
N PRO A 163 4.36 16.23 -11.26
CA PRO A 163 5.58 15.44 -11.50
C PRO A 163 6.21 14.88 -10.21
N GLU A 164 5.90 15.45 -9.05
CA GLU A 164 6.40 15.01 -7.75
C GLU A 164 5.39 14.10 -7.00
N ALA A 165 4.26 13.79 -7.62
CA ALA A 165 3.27 12.89 -7.04
C ALA A 165 3.93 11.57 -6.62
N ARG A 166 3.52 11.03 -5.49
CA ARG A 166 3.89 9.67 -5.07
C ARG A 166 2.73 8.74 -5.38
N VAL A 167 2.98 7.78 -6.24
CA VAL A 167 1.93 6.88 -6.73
C VAL A 167 2.28 5.43 -6.39
N LEU A 168 1.39 4.76 -5.68
CA LEU A 168 1.34 3.31 -5.56
C LEU A 168 0.40 2.79 -6.64
N TRP A 169 0.95 2.08 -7.63
CA TRP A 169 0.20 1.53 -8.75
C TRP A 169 -0.32 0.15 -8.40
N ALA A 170 -1.61 0.07 -8.15
CA ALA A 170 -2.28 -1.17 -7.78
C ALA A 170 -2.12 -2.23 -8.87
N HIS A 171 -1.81 -3.46 -8.46
CA HIS A 171 -1.63 -4.62 -9.34
C HIS A 171 -0.57 -4.43 -10.44
N SER A 172 0.33 -3.44 -10.32
CA SER A 172 1.22 -3.04 -11.43
C SER A 172 0.44 -2.79 -12.73
N GLY A 173 -0.80 -2.28 -12.63
CA GLY A 173 -1.73 -2.04 -13.73
C GLY A 173 -2.21 -3.29 -14.47
N PHE A 174 -1.97 -4.49 -13.95
CA PHE A 174 -2.10 -5.76 -14.69
C PHE A 174 -1.30 -5.78 -16.00
N ASP A 175 -0.27 -4.94 -16.08
CA ASP A 175 0.52 -4.78 -17.29
C ASP A 175 1.69 -5.80 -17.36
N GLN A 176 2.31 -5.90 -18.51
CA GLN A 176 3.47 -6.78 -18.73
C GLN A 176 4.73 -6.19 -18.10
N PRO A 177 5.72 -7.00 -17.68
CA PRO A 177 6.94 -6.54 -17.03
C PRO A 177 7.68 -5.42 -17.77
N ASP A 178 7.73 -5.45 -19.11
CA ASP A 178 8.42 -4.44 -19.90
C ASP A 178 7.72 -3.07 -19.84
N ASN A 179 6.39 -3.04 -19.82
CA ASN A 179 5.62 -1.81 -19.67
C ASN A 179 5.75 -1.25 -18.25
N VAL A 180 5.69 -2.12 -17.23
CA VAL A 180 5.95 -1.73 -15.83
C VAL A 180 7.37 -1.15 -15.71
N ARG A 181 8.37 -1.77 -16.31
CA ARG A 181 9.76 -1.28 -16.38
C ARG A 181 9.83 0.13 -16.96
N ALA A 182 9.16 0.36 -18.09
CA ALA A 182 9.17 1.66 -18.77
C ALA A 182 8.62 2.78 -17.87
N LEU A 183 7.53 2.53 -17.14
CA LEU A 183 6.96 3.50 -16.21
C LEU A 183 7.84 3.73 -14.98
N LEU A 184 8.40 2.67 -14.39
CA LEU A 184 9.31 2.78 -13.24
C LEU A 184 10.60 3.53 -13.58
N ALA A 185 11.13 3.34 -14.80
CA ALA A 185 12.29 4.07 -15.30
C ALA A 185 12.00 5.57 -15.44
N LYS A 186 10.80 5.92 -15.90
CA LYS A 186 10.38 7.30 -16.15
C LYS A 186 10.03 8.05 -14.88
N HIS A 187 9.33 7.40 -13.95
CA HIS A 187 8.77 8.03 -12.75
C HIS A 187 9.44 7.54 -11.48
N LYS A 188 10.30 8.35 -10.88
CA LYS A 188 11.06 7.99 -9.68
C LYS A 188 10.18 7.78 -8.45
N MET A 189 9.01 8.39 -8.39
CA MET A 189 8.05 8.29 -7.28
C MET A 189 6.86 7.39 -7.61
N LEU A 190 7.07 6.38 -8.46
CA LEU A 190 6.13 5.32 -8.75
C LEU A 190 6.55 4.04 -8.03
N TRP A 191 5.67 3.46 -7.26
CA TRP A 191 5.74 2.10 -6.70
C TRP A 191 4.66 1.24 -7.33
N ALA A 192 4.83 -0.08 -7.28
CA ALA A 192 3.89 -1.04 -7.82
C ALA A 192 3.64 -2.15 -6.80
N ASP A 193 2.38 -2.53 -6.57
CA ASP A 193 2.08 -3.73 -5.83
C ASP A 193 1.78 -4.92 -6.77
N LEU A 194 1.78 -6.12 -6.19
CA LEU A 194 1.56 -7.38 -6.89
C LEU A 194 0.25 -8.05 -6.44
N ALA A 195 -0.60 -7.30 -5.75
CA ALA A 195 -1.88 -7.79 -5.28
C ALA A 195 -2.72 -8.33 -6.44
N PHE A 196 -3.50 -9.39 -6.17
CA PHE A 196 -4.45 -10.00 -7.11
C PHE A 196 -3.87 -10.50 -8.44
N ARG A 197 -2.54 -10.51 -8.61
CA ARG A 197 -1.86 -11.05 -9.80
C ARG A 197 -1.49 -12.53 -9.59
N ASN A 198 -1.47 -13.29 -10.69
CA ASN A 198 -1.07 -14.70 -10.68
C ASN A 198 0.00 -15.03 -11.74
N ASP A 199 0.45 -14.02 -12.51
CA ASP A 199 1.36 -14.19 -13.64
C ASP A 199 2.83 -13.91 -13.31
N TYR A 200 3.13 -13.44 -12.09
CA TYR A 200 4.50 -13.11 -11.68
C TYR A 200 5.24 -14.25 -10.98
N ALA A 201 4.51 -15.24 -10.44
CA ALA A 201 5.10 -16.37 -9.74
C ALA A 201 4.22 -17.62 -9.85
N HIS A 202 4.85 -18.78 -10.09
CA HIS A 202 4.20 -20.07 -10.11
C HIS A 202 4.84 -21.02 -9.11
N GLY A 203 4.02 -21.68 -8.27
CA GLY A 203 4.50 -22.60 -7.24
C GLY A 203 5.42 -21.94 -6.20
N GLY A 204 5.39 -20.62 -6.07
CA GLY A 204 6.26 -19.85 -5.19
C GLY A 204 7.62 -19.49 -5.78
N LYS A 205 7.83 -19.69 -7.09
CA LYS A 205 9.01 -19.21 -7.83
C LYS A 205 8.61 -18.08 -8.77
N LEU A 206 9.46 -17.05 -8.82
CA LEU A 206 9.25 -15.90 -9.71
C LEU A 206 9.47 -16.28 -11.17
N GLU A 207 8.62 -15.77 -12.04
CA GLU A 207 8.86 -15.76 -13.48
C GLU A 207 10.07 -14.89 -13.80
N ALA A 208 10.93 -15.33 -14.74
CA ALA A 208 12.21 -14.69 -15.01
C ALA A 208 12.11 -13.19 -15.34
N PRO A 209 11.15 -12.70 -16.16
CA PRO A 209 11.00 -11.27 -16.43
C PRO A 209 10.65 -10.46 -15.18
N TRP A 210 9.76 -10.97 -14.32
CA TRP A 210 9.38 -10.31 -13.07
C TRP A 210 10.53 -10.32 -12.05
N ARG A 211 11.23 -11.45 -11.95
CA ARG A 211 12.41 -11.55 -11.09
C ARG A 211 13.48 -10.52 -11.48
N GLN A 212 13.79 -10.41 -12.77
CA GLN A 212 14.77 -9.42 -13.25
C GLN A 212 14.30 -7.99 -12.98
N LEU A 213 13.01 -7.71 -13.20
CA LEU A 213 12.44 -6.39 -12.93
C LEU A 213 12.56 -6.00 -11.45
N MET A 214 12.30 -6.93 -10.53
CA MET A 214 12.46 -6.70 -9.08
C MET A 214 13.92 -6.50 -8.68
N LEU A 215 14.86 -7.18 -9.34
CA LEU A 215 16.30 -6.98 -9.11
C LEU A 215 16.78 -5.61 -9.60
N ASP A 216 16.23 -5.12 -10.73
CA ASP A 216 16.58 -3.81 -11.30
C ASP A 216 15.94 -2.65 -10.50
N TYR A 217 14.77 -2.90 -9.87
CA TYR A 217 14.00 -1.90 -9.12
C TYR A 217 13.64 -2.38 -7.70
N PRO A 218 14.63 -2.73 -6.85
CA PRO A 218 14.38 -3.38 -5.56
C PRO A 218 13.60 -2.51 -4.56
N GLU A 219 13.57 -1.19 -4.79
CA GLU A 219 12.89 -0.23 -3.92
C GLU A 219 11.51 0.20 -4.42
N ARG A 220 10.96 -0.49 -5.44
CA ARG A 220 9.77 -0.04 -6.15
C ARG A 220 8.59 -1.00 -6.11
N PHE A 221 8.78 -2.20 -5.57
CA PHE A 221 7.71 -3.20 -5.44
C PHE A 221 7.27 -3.34 -3.99
N MET A 222 6.00 -3.69 -3.79
CA MET A 222 5.40 -3.96 -2.49
C MET A 222 4.53 -5.22 -2.56
N VAL A 223 4.43 -5.93 -1.45
CA VAL A 223 3.46 -7.01 -1.30
C VAL A 223 2.08 -6.42 -1.07
N GLY A 224 1.05 -7.01 -1.69
CA GLY A 224 -0.34 -6.72 -1.42
C GLY A 224 -1.17 -7.99 -1.59
N THR A 225 -2.19 -8.18 -0.75
CA THR A 225 -3.09 -9.35 -0.87
C THR A 225 -4.36 -9.01 -1.62
N ASP A 226 -4.87 -7.82 -1.50
CA ASP A 226 -6.15 -7.33 -1.98
C ASP A 226 -7.35 -8.16 -1.49
N THR A 227 -8.20 -7.53 -0.72
CA THR A 227 -9.39 -8.16 -0.10
C THR A 227 -10.68 -7.47 -0.53
N PRO A 228 -11.01 -7.45 -1.86
CA PRO A 228 -12.15 -6.72 -2.41
C PRO A 228 -13.51 -7.31 -1.99
N SER A 229 -13.53 -8.53 -1.46
CA SER A 229 -14.74 -9.21 -1.00
C SER A 229 -14.49 -9.97 0.30
N PRO A 230 -15.56 -10.32 1.07
CA PRO A 230 -15.44 -11.06 2.33
C PRO A 230 -14.64 -12.36 2.22
N GLU A 231 -14.82 -13.10 1.12
CA GLU A 231 -14.19 -14.41 0.91
C GLU A 231 -12.68 -14.29 0.83
N ARG A 232 -12.14 -13.17 0.35
CA ARG A 232 -10.70 -12.94 0.23
C ARG A 232 -9.99 -12.89 1.57
N TRP A 233 -10.70 -12.52 2.64
CA TRP A 233 -10.14 -12.49 3.98
C TRP A 233 -9.73 -13.88 4.50
N TYR A 234 -10.38 -14.94 4.05
CA TYR A 234 -10.00 -16.31 4.41
C TYR A 234 -8.67 -16.76 3.83
N TYR A 235 -8.18 -16.08 2.80
CA TYR A 235 -6.93 -16.40 2.09
C TYR A 235 -5.75 -15.49 2.47
N VAL A 236 -5.91 -14.50 3.35
CA VAL A 236 -4.86 -13.55 3.71
C VAL A 236 -3.61 -14.24 4.24
N VAL A 237 -3.78 -15.24 5.12
CA VAL A 237 -2.66 -16.03 5.67
C VAL A 237 -1.95 -16.83 4.59
N GLU A 238 -2.70 -17.46 3.69
CA GLU A 238 -2.17 -18.24 2.58
C GLU A 238 -1.40 -17.35 1.59
N HIS A 239 -1.95 -16.19 1.24
CA HIS A 239 -1.29 -15.21 0.37
C HIS A 239 0.00 -14.68 0.98
N ALA A 240 0.01 -14.36 2.27
CA ALA A 240 1.23 -13.95 2.96
C ALA A 240 2.30 -15.04 2.92
N ASN A 241 1.92 -16.30 3.10
CA ASN A 241 2.83 -17.44 3.01
C ASN A 241 3.30 -17.68 1.57
N PHE A 242 2.44 -17.51 0.57
CA PHE A 242 2.83 -17.55 -0.83
C PHE A 242 3.82 -16.42 -1.16
N SER A 243 3.59 -15.21 -0.64
CA SER A 243 4.51 -14.09 -0.82
C SER A 243 5.89 -14.40 -0.24
N ARG A 244 5.98 -15.01 0.92
CA ARG A 244 7.26 -15.44 1.50
C ARG A 244 8.01 -16.46 0.64
N LYS A 245 7.28 -17.36 -0.05
CA LYS A 245 7.89 -18.36 -0.94
C LYS A 245 8.59 -17.70 -2.12
N TRP A 246 7.90 -16.83 -2.87
CA TRP A 246 8.54 -16.18 -4.03
C TRP A 246 9.55 -15.10 -3.62
N LEU A 247 9.40 -14.45 -2.46
CA LEU A 247 10.42 -13.55 -1.90
C LEU A 247 11.74 -14.29 -1.62
N ALA A 248 11.69 -15.57 -1.24
CA ALA A 248 12.88 -16.38 -1.03
C ALA A 248 13.68 -16.65 -2.32
N ASP A 249 13.12 -16.37 -3.49
CA ASP A 249 13.79 -16.46 -4.81
C ASP A 249 14.68 -15.24 -5.12
N LEU A 250 14.64 -14.22 -4.25
CA LEU A 250 15.39 -12.97 -4.36
C LEU A 250 16.52 -12.91 -3.32
N PRO A 251 17.57 -12.11 -3.56
CA PRO A 251 18.54 -11.75 -2.52
C PRO A 251 17.82 -11.18 -1.29
N ALA A 252 18.36 -11.47 -0.10
CA ALA A 252 17.68 -11.17 1.16
C ALA A 252 17.32 -9.69 1.34
N ASP A 253 18.20 -8.78 0.94
CA ASP A 253 18.01 -7.33 0.99
C ASP A 253 16.91 -6.83 0.04
N VAL A 254 16.85 -7.38 -1.18
CA VAL A 254 15.79 -7.13 -2.16
C VAL A 254 14.45 -7.65 -1.64
N ALA A 255 14.45 -8.88 -1.12
CA ALA A 255 13.25 -9.48 -0.54
C ALA A 255 12.71 -8.67 0.65
N ASP A 256 13.58 -8.17 1.55
CA ASP A 256 13.18 -7.32 2.67
C ASP A 256 12.66 -5.96 2.20
N ASN A 257 13.25 -5.38 1.16
CA ASN A 257 12.74 -4.14 0.59
C ASN A 257 11.30 -4.32 0.11
N ILE A 258 11.02 -5.36 -0.65
CA ILE A 258 9.70 -5.64 -1.22
C ILE A 258 8.71 -6.10 -0.14
N ALA A 259 9.17 -6.93 0.81
CA ALA A 259 8.32 -7.46 1.86
C ALA A 259 7.78 -6.38 2.80
N PHE A 260 8.61 -5.39 3.17
CA PHE A 260 8.18 -4.42 4.17
C PHE A 260 8.85 -3.03 4.07
N ARG A 261 10.14 -2.91 3.74
CA ARG A 261 10.86 -1.63 3.86
C ARG A 261 10.32 -0.55 2.90
N ASN A 262 9.93 -0.92 1.68
CA ASN A 262 9.40 0.03 0.69
C ASN A 262 8.09 0.66 1.18
N ALA A 263 7.17 -0.17 1.65
CA ALA A 263 5.90 0.28 2.19
C ALA A 263 6.08 1.07 3.49
N GLU A 264 6.98 0.65 4.40
CA GLU A 264 7.30 1.41 5.61
C GLU A 264 7.84 2.81 5.28
N ARG A 265 8.76 2.93 4.31
CA ARG A 265 9.28 4.24 3.88
C ARG A 265 8.19 5.15 3.32
N LEU A 266 7.29 4.60 2.50
CA LEU A 266 6.17 5.36 1.94
C LEU A 266 5.20 5.82 3.02
N ALA A 267 4.84 4.94 3.96
CA ALA A 267 3.98 5.27 5.10
C ALA A 267 4.61 6.31 6.03
N ALA A 268 5.88 6.13 6.40
CA ALA A 268 6.60 7.04 7.26
C ALA A 268 6.68 8.45 6.67
N TRP A 269 6.99 8.55 5.36
CA TRP A 269 6.97 9.85 4.68
C TRP A 269 5.59 10.51 4.74
N ALA A 270 4.52 9.75 4.46
CA ALA A 270 3.16 10.30 4.40
C ALA A 270 2.61 10.70 5.77
N LEU A 271 3.03 9.99 6.83
CA LEU A 271 2.56 10.25 8.21
C LEU A 271 3.51 11.18 8.99
N GLY A 272 4.60 11.66 8.38
CA GLY A 272 5.57 12.56 9.01
C GLY A 272 6.36 11.90 10.15
N GLN A 273 6.67 10.61 10.02
CA GLN A 273 7.38 9.79 11.02
C GLN A 273 8.84 9.55 10.65
#